data_6753d202088144a8a4f2aab2af5442fe
#
_entry.id   6753d202088144a8a4f2aab2af5442fe
#
_cell.length_a   1.000
_cell.length_b   1.000
_cell.length_c   1.000
_cell.angle_alpha   90.00
_cell.angle_beta   90.00
_cell.angle_gamma   90.00
#
_symmetry.space_group_name_H-M   'P 1'
#
loop_
_entity.id
_entity.type
_entity.pdbx_description
1 polymer ?
#
loop_
_entity_poly.entity_id
_entity_poly.type
_entity_poly.pdbx_seq_one_letter_code
_entity_poly.pdbx_strand_id
1 'polypeptide(L)'
;MRDEAQKFIKSRSYKDLTPAGKLQEELRFTLRFIREIEKEKLNYFLLAASNPQPVLLVQSPTDKDQEKSFLGYEWSNRKGDEGIHYLNTGKLKKASSDDEDADDDTIRQIKGVNGISTPLFNPMDINDVSKINSLIRANFNKENLELNEGISKFVSMGNLVDMMDFSRVIFTKEIKTSFLTKQIFFDDEKFEMKALATIATFIQRGKNPVYGEEGIQVIKSGQARGGIEFDFSKVYFATNYDSEDKRILKKGDILINSTGVGTAGRVTLFDLNGKYAVDNHITILRTKNGVDNLYVFYTLAYGIGFKNIEAMAAGTSGQIELSVSTIQNIKIPLPPIDIQKKIVEECEKIDQKLQVSLDAIKQNQEKIHDIVNSMVGKKVKIASVCDLNTETINPAKEEGKVFIYIDIDSVENGTGRYSLDKKILGSIAPSRARRFATSGSTIISTVRPNLRGFAYIEKEIADSVYSTGFAILKSKDESLLANKMVYYQFMYSDNLMAQMLQDMPKGSYPSINKNNIDNFDILVSIDKQKSILVELDECEKKLNDARDFIANASSAKQAILDKYLK
;
A
#
# COMPACT_ATOMS: atom_id res chain seq x y z
N MET A 1 40.57 16.99 6.24
CA MET A 1 40.06 18.34 6.62
C MET A 1 39.29 18.40 7.93
N ARG A 2 38.20 17.66 8.14
CA ARG A 2 37.47 17.66 9.42
C ARG A 2 38.36 17.29 10.60
N ASP A 3 39.18 16.26 10.45
CA ASP A 3 40.15 15.81 11.48
C ASP A 3 41.30 16.78 11.67
N GLU A 4 41.76 17.44 10.60
CA GLU A 4 42.76 18.53 10.68
C GLU A 4 42.22 19.72 11.45
N ALA A 5 41.00 20.18 11.13
CA ALA A 5 40.37 21.28 11.84
C ALA A 5 40.17 20.95 13.32
N GLN A 6 39.74 19.73 13.66
CA GLN A 6 39.59 19.29 15.04
C GLN A 6 40.92 19.21 15.79
N LYS A 7 41.99 18.74 15.12
CA LYS A 7 43.34 18.72 15.70
C LYS A 7 43.85 20.13 15.92
N PHE A 8 43.61 21.05 14.96
CA PHE A 8 44.03 22.43 15.08
C PHE A 8 43.32 23.17 16.21
N ILE A 9 41.99 23.04 16.35
CA ILE A 9 41.22 23.66 17.44
C ILE A 9 41.69 23.17 18.82
N LYS A 10 42.16 21.94 18.92
CA LYS A 10 42.72 21.38 20.17
C LYS A 10 44.19 21.80 20.42
N SER A 11 44.86 22.37 19.44
CA SER A 11 46.28 22.75 19.53
C SER A 11 46.49 23.96 20.45
N ARG A 12 47.71 24.09 21.00
CA ARG A 12 48.12 25.23 21.80
C ARG A 12 48.11 26.52 20.97
N SER A 13 48.54 26.44 19.70
CA SER A 13 48.57 27.57 18.77
C SER A 13 47.17 28.18 18.54
N TYR A 14 46.10 27.39 18.51
CA TYR A 14 44.74 27.92 18.42
C TYR A 14 44.26 28.48 19.76
N LYS A 15 44.58 27.81 20.86
CA LYS A 15 44.13 28.24 22.21
C LYS A 15 44.69 29.59 22.61
N ASP A 16 45.91 29.87 22.19
CA ASP A 16 46.65 31.12 22.49
C ASP A 16 46.21 32.31 21.61
N LEU A 17 45.33 32.09 20.61
CA LEU A 17 44.79 33.15 19.75
C LEU A 17 43.76 34.01 20.51
N THR A 18 43.75 35.31 20.17
CA THR A 18 42.65 36.21 20.56
C THR A 18 41.30 35.76 19.98
N PRO A 19 40.18 36.20 20.53
CA PRO A 19 38.88 35.87 19.97
C PRO A 19 38.73 36.21 18.48
N ALA A 20 39.27 37.36 18.05
CA ALA A 20 39.29 37.76 16.66
C ALA A 20 40.21 36.86 15.81
N GLY A 21 41.36 36.43 16.33
CA GLY A 21 42.25 35.50 15.69
C GLY A 21 41.64 34.10 15.51
N LYS A 22 40.89 33.62 16.50
CA LYS A 22 40.15 32.36 16.40
C LYS A 22 39.11 32.40 15.30
N LEU A 23 38.28 33.47 15.26
CA LEU A 23 37.28 33.66 14.22
C LEU A 23 37.93 33.71 12.81
N GLN A 24 39.06 34.39 12.68
CA GLN A 24 39.81 34.47 11.40
C GLN A 24 40.32 33.09 10.94
N GLU A 25 40.86 32.27 11.82
CA GLU A 25 41.30 30.92 11.48
C GLU A 25 40.14 29.98 11.20
N GLU A 26 39.03 30.05 11.92
CA GLU A 26 37.82 29.30 11.64
C GLU A 26 37.26 29.65 10.27
N LEU A 27 37.21 30.94 9.93
CA LEU A 27 36.79 31.38 8.60
C LEU A 27 37.73 30.87 7.50
N ARG A 28 39.04 30.89 7.74
CA ARG A 28 40.06 30.37 6.80
C ARG A 28 39.86 28.87 6.53
N PHE A 29 39.66 28.05 7.57
CA PHE A 29 39.38 26.64 7.43
C PHE A 29 38.05 26.38 6.72
N THR A 30 37.02 27.15 7.05
CA THR A 30 35.72 27.05 6.42
C THR A 30 35.80 27.37 4.92
N LEU A 31 36.45 28.47 4.55
CA LEU A 31 36.61 28.85 3.14
C LEU A 31 37.45 27.81 2.35
N ARG A 32 38.51 27.27 2.96
CA ARG A 32 39.30 26.20 2.34
C ARG A 32 38.47 24.95 2.13
N PHE A 33 37.66 24.57 3.12
CA PHE A 33 36.73 23.43 3.04
C PHE A 33 35.70 23.61 1.94
N ILE A 34 35.01 24.76 1.90
CA ILE A 34 34.04 25.09 0.86
C ILE A 34 34.71 25.05 -0.52
N ARG A 35 35.88 25.67 -0.67
CA ARG A 35 36.61 25.71 -1.95
C ARG A 35 36.95 24.32 -2.48
N GLU A 36 37.39 23.41 -1.63
CA GLU A 36 37.76 22.06 -2.06
C GLU A 36 36.54 21.25 -2.49
N ILE A 37 35.44 21.34 -1.74
CA ILE A 37 34.18 20.66 -2.07
C ILE A 37 33.53 21.23 -3.34
N GLU A 38 33.39 22.55 -3.40
CA GLU A 38 32.72 23.19 -4.54
C GLU A 38 33.54 23.09 -5.83
N LYS A 39 34.88 23.00 -5.76
CA LYS A 39 35.73 22.75 -6.93
C LYS A 39 35.43 21.40 -7.56
N GLU A 40 35.29 20.35 -6.76
CA GLU A 40 34.92 19.02 -7.29
C GLU A 40 33.50 19.04 -7.90
N LYS A 41 32.54 19.60 -7.18
CA LYS A 41 31.17 19.70 -7.68
C LYS A 41 31.09 20.45 -9.01
N LEU A 42 31.76 21.59 -9.11
CA LEU A 42 31.76 22.38 -10.33
C LEU A 42 32.38 21.62 -11.50
N ASN A 43 33.49 20.88 -11.28
CA ASN A 43 34.12 20.08 -12.31
C ASN A 43 33.18 18.98 -12.83
N TYR A 44 32.52 18.26 -11.94
CA TYR A 44 31.53 17.23 -12.31
C TYR A 44 30.30 17.82 -12.99
N PHE A 45 29.79 18.94 -12.51
CA PHE A 45 28.69 19.66 -13.14
C PHE A 45 29.04 20.08 -14.58
N LEU A 46 30.18 20.70 -14.78
CA LEU A 46 30.62 21.12 -16.11
C LEU A 46 30.83 19.92 -17.04
N LEU A 47 31.44 18.83 -16.54
CA LEU A 47 31.62 17.61 -17.32
C LEU A 47 30.28 17.01 -17.73
N ALA A 48 29.35 16.89 -16.81
CA ALA A 48 28.02 16.30 -17.07
C ALA A 48 27.15 17.22 -17.96
N ALA A 49 27.25 18.55 -17.80
CA ALA A 49 26.51 19.51 -18.61
C ALA A 49 27.07 19.65 -20.03
N SER A 50 28.40 19.55 -20.19
CA SER A 50 29.09 19.64 -21.51
C SER A 50 29.02 18.34 -22.30
N ASN A 51 28.77 17.22 -21.65
CA ASN A 51 28.67 15.90 -22.26
C ASN A 51 27.40 15.17 -21.75
N PRO A 52 26.21 15.59 -22.24
CA PRO A 52 24.97 14.99 -21.79
C PRO A 52 24.94 13.50 -22.13
N GLN A 53 24.90 12.68 -21.09
CA GLN A 53 24.73 11.23 -21.20
C GLN A 53 23.26 10.92 -20.93
N PRO A 54 22.51 10.41 -21.93
CA PRO A 54 21.17 9.92 -21.71
C PRO A 54 21.21 8.71 -20.78
N VAL A 55 20.38 8.71 -19.77
CA VAL A 55 20.23 7.63 -18.79
C VAL A 55 18.81 7.11 -18.85
N LEU A 56 18.72 5.80 -18.91
CA LEU A 56 17.46 5.06 -18.84
C LEU A 56 17.30 4.52 -17.41
N LEU A 57 16.26 4.96 -16.72
CA LEU A 57 15.89 4.43 -15.41
C LEU A 57 14.80 3.40 -15.57
N VAL A 58 15.05 2.17 -15.11
CA VAL A 58 14.09 1.08 -15.08
C VAL A 58 13.68 0.84 -13.64
N GLN A 59 12.38 0.90 -13.36
CA GLN A 59 11.83 0.67 -12.03
C GLN A 59 10.91 -0.53 -12.04
N SER A 60 11.14 -1.47 -11.12
CA SER A 60 10.22 -2.56 -10.84
C SER A 60 8.96 -2.02 -10.18
N PRO A 61 7.77 -2.60 -10.44
CA PRO A 61 6.58 -2.32 -9.68
C PRO A 61 6.77 -2.55 -8.19
N THR A 62 6.08 -1.79 -7.35
CA THR A 62 6.09 -1.97 -5.89
C THR A 62 5.06 -2.98 -5.40
N ASP A 63 4.05 -3.26 -6.21
CA ASP A 63 3.08 -4.32 -5.96
C ASP A 63 3.71 -5.68 -6.26
N LYS A 64 3.57 -6.64 -5.34
CA LYS A 64 4.26 -7.94 -5.43
C LYS A 64 3.84 -8.80 -6.63
N ASP A 65 2.57 -8.75 -7.01
CA ASP A 65 2.10 -9.56 -8.13
C ASP A 65 2.46 -8.94 -9.47
N GLN A 66 2.46 -7.60 -9.54
CA GLN A 66 2.98 -6.87 -10.69
C GLN A 66 4.51 -7.03 -10.79
N GLU A 67 5.24 -7.03 -9.67
CA GLU A 67 6.68 -7.27 -9.64
C GLU A 67 7.04 -8.67 -10.18
N LYS A 68 6.34 -9.72 -9.76
CA LYS A 68 6.49 -11.08 -10.29
C LYS A 68 6.27 -11.11 -11.82
N SER A 69 5.19 -10.49 -12.27
CA SER A 69 4.86 -10.43 -13.70
C SER A 69 5.91 -9.63 -14.50
N PHE A 70 6.49 -8.60 -13.90
CA PHE A 70 7.55 -7.79 -14.47
C PHE A 70 8.86 -8.56 -14.58
N LEU A 71 9.23 -9.30 -13.53
CA LEU A 71 10.47 -10.08 -13.45
C LEU A 71 10.36 -11.46 -14.13
N GLY A 72 9.16 -12.04 -14.18
CA GLY A 72 8.92 -13.40 -14.67
C GLY A 72 9.24 -14.50 -13.66
N TYR A 73 9.53 -14.15 -12.41
CA TYR A 73 9.79 -15.10 -11.34
C TYR A 73 9.37 -14.51 -9.97
N GLU A 74 9.28 -15.37 -8.99
CA GLU A 74 9.16 -15.00 -7.58
C GLU A 74 10.21 -15.71 -6.73
N TRP A 75 10.53 -15.14 -5.58
CA TRP A 75 11.39 -15.79 -4.58
C TRP A 75 10.53 -16.46 -3.53
N SER A 76 10.74 -17.78 -3.33
CA SER A 76 10.10 -18.54 -2.27
C SER A 76 11.03 -18.74 -1.08
N ASN A 77 10.55 -18.38 0.12
CA ASN A 77 11.20 -18.69 1.40
C ASN A 77 10.57 -19.90 2.09
N ARG A 78 9.73 -20.66 1.39
CA ARG A 78 9.01 -21.79 1.94
C ARG A 78 9.97 -22.93 2.20
N LYS A 79 10.05 -23.42 3.45
CA LYS A 79 10.94 -24.51 3.84
C LYS A 79 10.73 -25.76 2.95
N GLY A 80 11.80 -26.18 2.30
CA GLY A 80 11.80 -27.29 1.34
C GLY A 80 11.43 -26.90 -0.09
N ASP A 81 11.19 -25.60 -0.35
CA ASP A 81 10.83 -25.07 -1.66
C ASP A 81 11.41 -23.65 -1.79
N GLU A 82 12.61 -23.46 -1.20
CA GLU A 82 13.30 -22.16 -1.22
C GLU A 82 13.93 -21.90 -2.59
N GLY A 83 13.96 -20.62 -2.98
CA GLY A 83 14.66 -20.19 -4.18
C GLY A 83 13.79 -19.50 -5.21
N ILE A 84 14.29 -19.46 -6.46
CA ILE A 84 13.63 -18.80 -7.58
C ILE A 84 12.58 -19.74 -8.20
N HIS A 85 11.34 -19.27 -8.19
CA HIS A 85 10.21 -19.92 -8.87
C HIS A 85 9.82 -19.11 -10.09
N TYR A 86 10.02 -19.68 -11.26
CA TYR A 86 9.63 -19.02 -12.51
C TYR A 86 8.13 -19.10 -12.70
N LEU A 87 7.53 -18.03 -13.22
CA LEU A 87 6.12 -18.01 -13.59
C LEU A 87 5.88 -19.00 -14.73
N ASN A 88 4.74 -19.69 -14.70
CA ASN A 88 4.35 -20.61 -15.77
C ASN A 88 3.88 -19.84 -17.00
N THR A 89 4.46 -20.13 -18.15
CA THR A 89 4.24 -19.42 -19.40
C THR A 89 3.48 -20.18 -20.48
N GLY A 90 2.75 -21.17 -20.08
CA GLY A 90 1.93 -21.95 -21.00
C GLY A 90 2.52 -23.32 -21.34
N LYS A 91 1.68 -24.15 -21.92
CA LYS A 91 2.01 -25.49 -22.35
C LYS A 91 2.86 -25.47 -23.61
N LEU A 92 4.05 -26.07 -23.57
CA LEU A 92 4.76 -26.39 -24.79
C LEU A 92 4.01 -27.45 -25.60
N LYS A 93 3.99 -27.29 -26.91
CA LYS A 93 3.65 -28.39 -27.83
C LYS A 93 4.58 -29.56 -27.55
N LYS A 94 4.02 -30.80 -27.60
CA LYS A 94 4.78 -32.05 -27.49
C LYS A 94 6.09 -31.95 -28.26
N ALA A 95 7.21 -32.20 -27.56
CA ALA A 95 8.44 -32.53 -28.25
C ALA A 95 8.19 -33.81 -29.05
N SER A 96 8.64 -33.84 -30.30
CA SER A 96 8.54 -34.98 -31.17
C SER A 96 9.06 -36.25 -30.48
N SER A 97 8.28 -37.28 -30.61
CA SER A 97 8.40 -38.62 -30.08
C SER A 97 9.71 -39.34 -30.44
N ASP A 98 10.73 -39.26 -29.63
CA ASP A 98 11.84 -40.22 -29.67
C ASP A 98 12.27 -40.72 -28.27
N ASP A 99 11.53 -40.40 -27.22
CA ASP A 99 11.71 -40.98 -25.87
C ASP A 99 10.51 -41.87 -25.53
N GLU A 100 10.67 -43.18 -25.68
CA GLU A 100 9.66 -44.22 -25.45
C GLU A 100 9.28 -44.39 -23.94
N ASP A 101 9.92 -43.68 -23.03
CA ASP A 101 9.69 -43.78 -21.56
C ASP A 101 9.04 -42.53 -20.94
N ALA A 102 8.48 -41.61 -21.72
CA ALA A 102 7.80 -40.44 -21.14
C ALA A 102 6.33 -40.74 -20.91
N ASP A 103 5.90 -40.84 -19.67
CA ASP A 103 4.49 -40.82 -19.27
C ASP A 103 3.75 -39.70 -20.01
N ASP A 104 2.64 -40.05 -20.66
CA ASP A 104 1.86 -39.24 -21.61
C ASP A 104 1.31 -37.92 -21.02
N ASP A 105 1.50 -37.64 -19.75
CA ASP A 105 1.04 -36.47 -19.01
C ASP A 105 2.14 -35.47 -18.62
N THR A 106 3.40 -35.68 -18.92
CA THR A 106 4.47 -34.78 -18.55
C THR A 106 4.63 -33.66 -19.60
N ILE A 107 3.81 -32.63 -19.47
CA ILE A 107 4.00 -31.37 -20.20
C ILE A 107 5.27 -30.72 -19.63
N ARG A 108 6.39 -30.77 -20.38
CA ARG A 108 7.60 -30.01 -20.01
C ARG A 108 7.28 -28.52 -20.02
N GLN A 109 7.25 -27.91 -18.83
CA GLN A 109 7.18 -26.47 -18.69
C GLN A 109 8.56 -25.88 -19.02
N ILE A 110 8.62 -24.90 -19.91
CA ILE A 110 9.85 -24.10 -20.06
C ILE A 110 10.01 -23.31 -18.77
N LYS A 111 11.02 -23.66 -17.99
CA LYS A 111 11.40 -22.92 -16.79
C LYS A 111 12.52 -21.94 -17.15
N GLY A 112 12.35 -20.71 -16.72
CA GLY A 112 13.39 -19.69 -16.82
C GLY A 112 13.05 -18.52 -17.74
N VAL A 113 13.92 -17.52 -17.71
CA VAL A 113 13.77 -16.28 -18.52
C VAL A 113 13.65 -16.54 -20.01
N ASN A 114 14.10 -17.70 -20.50
CA ASN A 114 14.03 -18.08 -21.92
C ASN A 114 12.63 -18.57 -22.35
N GLY A 115 11.70 -18.73 -21.43
CA GLY A 115 10.35 -19.19 -21.74
C GLY A 115 9.25 -18.15 -21.52
N ILE A 116 9.58 -17.00 -20.97
CA ILE A 116 8.60 -16.00 -20.50
C ILE A 116 8.82 -14.67 -21.17
N SER A 117 7.81 -14.18 -21.91
CA SER A 117 7.78 -12.80 -22.35
C SER A 117 7.34 -11.90 -21.20
N THR A 118 8.21 -11.00 -20.76
CA THR A 118 7.96 -10.00 -19.72
C THR A 118 8.07 -8.59 -20.31
N PRO A 119 7.75 -7.53 -19.57
CA PRO A 119 8.09 -6.17 -19.99
C PRO A 119 9.60 -5.96 -20.21
N LEU A 120 10.45 -6.74 -19.52
CA LEU A 120 11.90 -6.66 -19.65
C LEU A 120 12.41 -7.26 -20.95
N PHE A 121 11.90 -8.43 -21.33
CA PHE A 121 12.49 -9.25 -22.39
C PHE A 121 11.45 -10.15 -23.07
N ASN A 122 11.62 -10.34 -24.40
CA ASN A 122 10.90 -11.34 -25.19
C ASN A 122 11.88 -12.44 -25.61
N PRO A 123 11.77 -13.68 -25.09
CA PRO A 123 12.69 -14.76 -25.42
C PRO A 123 12.54 -15.26 -26.86
N MET A 124 11.41 -14.99 -27.51
CA MET A 124 11.14 -15.40 -28.89
C MET A 124 11.64 -14.38 -29.93
N ASP A 125 11.80 -13.11 -29.51
CA ASP A 125 12.32 -12.04 -30.36
C ASP A 125 13.16 -11.06 -29.53
N ILE A 126 14.48 -11.21 -29.62
CA ILE A 126 15.44 -10.36 -28.91
C ILE A 126 15.40 -8.88 -29.36
N ASN A 127 14.84 -8.61 -30.54
CA ASN A 127 14.74 -7.28 -31.14
C ASN A 127 13.34 -6.65 -30.94
N ASP A 128 12.48 -7.28 -30.16
CA ASP A 128 11.15 -6.75 -29.84
C ASP A 128 11.27 -5.35 -29.24
N VAL A 129 10.93 -4.33 -30.01
CA VAL A 129 11.00 -2.91 -29.65
C VAL A 129 10.04 -2.52 -28.52
N SER A 130 9.05 -3.38 -28.23
CA SER A 130 8.12 -3.18 -27.12
C SER A 130 8.73 -3.52 -25.75
N LYS A 131 9.97 -3.99 -25.69
CA LYS A 131 10.64 -4.48 -24.49
C LYS A 131 11.75 -3.55 -24.01
N ILE A 132 11.97 -3.55 -22.70
CA ILE A 132 12.96 -2.68 -22.04
C ILE A 132 14.39 -3.02 -22.49
N ASN A 133 14.71 -4.31 -22.74
CA ASN A 133 16.04 -4.69 -23.23
C ASN A 133 16.40 -4.02 -24.58
N SER A 134 15.42 -3.79 -25.45
CA SER A 134 15.64 -3.11 -26.72
C SER A 134 15.92 -1.63 -26.52
N LEU A 135 15.22 -0.97 -25.58
CA LEU A 135 15.53 0.42 -25.19
C LEU A 135 16.93 0.54 -24.56
N ILE A 136 17.33 -0.42 -23.71
CA ILE A 136 18.67 -0.41 -23.11
C ILE A 136 19.73 -0.50 -24.21
N ARG A 137 19.56 -1.38 -25.18
CA ARG A 137 20.51 -1.49 -26.32
C ARG A 137 20.55 -0.24 -27.18
N ALA A 138 19.39 0.32 -27.51
CA ALA A 138 19.31 1.56 -28.28
C ALA A 138 20.01 2.72 -27.54
N ASN A 139 19.83 2.82 -26.21
CA ASN A 139 20.54 3.82 -25.39
C ASN A 139 22.06 3.64 -25.43
N PHE A 140 22.57 2.42 -25.33
CA PHE A 140 24.01 2.14 -25.46
C PHE A 140 24.55 2.48 -26.84
N ASN A 141 23.77 2.23 -27.90
CA ASN A 141 24.13 2.54 -29.29
C ASN A 141 23.96 4.02 -29.64
N LYS A 142 23.44 4.85 -28.72
CA LYS A 142 23.10 6.27 -28.94
C LYS A 142 22.05 6.48 -30.05
N GLU A 143 21.15 5.53 -30.18
CA GLU A 143 20.03 5.58 -31.11
C GLU A 143 18.88 6.41 -30.49
N ASN A 144 17.94 6.86 -31.33
CA ASN A 144 16.73 7.51 -30.83
C ASN A 144 15.88 6.55 -30.00
N LEU A 145 15.47 7.00 -28.80
CA LEU A 145 14.67 6.22 -27.87
C LEU A 145 13.19 6.58 -28.05
N GLU A 146 12.39 5.62 -28.46
CA GLU A 146 10.94 5.75 -28.50
C GLU A 146 10.32 4.92 -27.37
N LEU A 147 9.62 5.58 -26.46
CA LEU A 147 8.92 4.93 -25.35
C LEU A 147 7.58 4.40 -25.83
N ASN A 148 7.41 3.08 -25.81
CA ASN A 148 6.12 2.43 -26.02
C ASN A 148 5.24 2.58 -24.76
N GLU A 149 3.92 2.85 -24.95
CA GLU A 149 2.95 2.99 -23.85
C GLU A 149 2.96 1.80 -22.89
N GLY A 150 3.17 0.57 -23.39
CA GLY A 150 3.17 -0.65 -22.57
C GLY A 150 4.28 -0.72 -21.52
N ILE A 151 5.40 -0.01 -21.72
CA ILE A 151 6.56 0.00 -20.82
C ILE A 151 6.82 1.37 -20.20
N SER A 152 6.12 2.42 -20.62
CA SER A 152 6.30 3.80 -20.13
C SER A 152 6.16 3.93 -18.61
N LYS A 153 5.33 3.10 -17.98
CA LYS A 153 5.16 3.06 -16.52
C LYS A 153 6.35 2.48 -15.76
N PHE A 154 7.25 1.79 -16.43
CA PHE A 154 8.42 1.17 -15.83
C PHE A 154 9.73 1.88 -16.18
N VAL A 155 9.70 2.80 -17.14
CA VAL A 155 10.88 3.42 -17.71
C VAL A 155 10.75 4.92 -17.69
N SER A 156 11.79 5.60 -17.21
CA SER A 156 11.94 7.05 -17.33
C SER A 156 13.30 7.39 -17.94
N MET A 157 13.37 8.50 -18.65
CA MET A 157 14.57 8.95 -19.34
C MET A 157 14.96 10.35 -18.86
N GLY A 158 16.24 10.60 -18.77
CA GLY A 158 16.81 11.90 -18.42
C GLY A 158 18.30 11.95 -18.69
N ASN A 159 18.97 12.98 -18.21
CA ASN A 159 20.41 13.09 -18.32
C ASN A 159 21.11 12.76 -17.01
N LEU A 160 22.34 12.28 -17.07
CA LEU A 160 23.14 11.96 -15.87
C LEU A 160 23.24 13.14 -14.91
N VAL A 161 23.34 14.38 -15.43
CA VAL A 161 23.40 15.59 -14.60
C VAL A 161 22.17 15.76 -13.73
N ASP A 162 20.99 15.34 -14.21
CA ASP A 162 19.71 15.45 -13.50
C ASP A 162 19.63 14.44 -12.33
N MET A 163 20.41 13.36 -12.40
CA MET A 163 20.50 12.37 -11.33
C MET A 163 21.42 12.78 -10.18
N MET A 164 22.34 13.73 -10.40
CA MET A 164 23.30 14.16 -9.40
C MET A 164 22.71 15.22 -8.48
N ASP A 165 22.85 15.04 -7.15
CA ASP A 165 22.42 16.05 -6.17
C ASP A 165 23.62 16.90 -5.71
N PHE A 166 23.88 17.98 -6.44
CA PHE A 166 24.98 18.91 -6.14
C PHE A 166 24.76 19.74 -4.86
N SER A 167 23.59 19.68 -4.23
CA SER A 167 23.35 20.32 -2.93
C SER A 167 24.04 19.57 -1.77
N ARG A 168 24.42 18.31 -1.98
CA ARG A 168 25.06 17.45 -0.97
C ARG A 168 26.57 17.54 -1.00
N VAL A 169 27.18 17.36 0.18
CA VAL A 169 28.65 17.33 0.32
C VAL A 169 29.25 16.15 -0.45
N ILE A 170 28.59 14.99 -0.41
CA ILE A 170 29.03 13.76 -1.09
C ILE A 170 28.05 13.45 -2.24
N PHE A 171 27.97 14.37 -3.19
CA PHE A 171 27.07 14.31 -4.34
C PHE A 171 27.31 13.12 -5.28
N THR A 172 28.50 12.52 -5.28
CA THR A 172 28.85 11.35 -6.11
C THR A 172 28.39 10.02 -5.55
N LYS A 173 27.98 9.96 -4.28
CA LYS A 173 27.55 8.73 -3.62
C LYS A 173 26.04 8.54 -3.57
N GLU A 174 25.30 9.58 -3.85
CA GLU A 174 23.84 9.56 -3.80
C GLU A 174 23.29 10.04 -5.14
N ILE A 175 22.95 9.09 -5.99
CA ILE A 175 22.33 9.35 -7.29
C ILE A 175 20.80 9.35 -7.08
N LYS A 176 20.12 10.35 -7.61
CA LYS A 176 18.66 10.35 -7.67
C LYS A 176 18.20 9.18 -8.53
N THR A 177 17.38 8.33 -7.97
CA THR A 177 16.82 7.15 -8.68
C THR A 177 15.52 7.45 -9.41
N SER A 178 15.14 8.72 -9.52
CA SER A 178 13.95 9.17 -10.24
C SER A 178 14.24 10.51 -10.92
N PHE A 179 13.87 10.64 -12.19
CA PHE A 179 13.86 11.91 -12.90
C PHE A 179 12.62 12.76 -12.60
N LEU A 180 11.75 12.33 -11.69
CA LEU A 180 10.55 13.05 -11.26
C LEU A 180 10.86 14.34 -10.48
N THR A 181 11.82 15.13 -10.96
CA THR A 181 12.16 16.46 -10.39
C THR A 181 11.23 17.58 -10.89
N LYS A 182 10.35 17.29 -11.85
CA LYS A 182 9.21 18.15 -12.18
C LYS A 182 7.91 17.42 -11.87
N GLN A 183 7.68 17.15 -10.61
CA GLN A 183 6.35 16.78 -10.18
C GLN A 183 5.52 18.07 -10.12
N ILE A 184 4.88 18.38 -11.23
CA ILE A 184 3.82 19.37 -11.26
C ILE A 184 2.58 18.62 -10.76
N PHE A 185 2.36 18.63 -9.44
CA PHE A 185 1.14 18.04 -8.85
C PHE A 185 -0.10 18.88 -9.16
N PHE A 186 0.11 20.11 -9.55
CA PHE A 186 -0.92 21.08 -9.88
C PHE A 186 -0.57 21.69 -11.24
N ASP A 187 -1.28 21.27 -12.30
CA ASP A 187 -0.93 21.61 -13.69
C ASP A 187 -1.35 23.04 -14.11
N ASP A 188 -2.34 23.64 -13.42
CA ASP A 188 -2.80 24.99 -13.67
C ASP A 188 -2.44 25.92 -12.51
N GLU A 189 -1.56 26.88 -12.77
CA GLU A 189 -1.09 27.86 -11.79
C GLU A 189 -2.14 28.95 -11.51
N LYS A 190 -3.32 28.56 -11.01
CA LYS A 190 -4.32 29.55 -10.55
C LYS A 190 -3.79 30.40 -9.39
N PHE A 191 -2.86 29.82 -8.60
CA PHE A 191 -2.25 30.45 -7.45
C PHE A 191 -0.75 30.27 -7.42
N GLU A 192 -0.03 31.23 -6.80
CA GLU A 192 1.43 31.18 -6.68
C GLU A 192 1.88 29.93 -5.92
N MET A 193 2.82 29.21 -6.50
CA MET A 193 3.44 28.03 -5.90
C MET A 193 4.49 28.42 -4.86
N LYS A 194 4.29 28.07 -3.59
CA LYS A 194 5.21 28.35 -2.48
C LYS A 194 5.85 27.08 -1.97
N ALA A 195 7.18 27.12 -1.80
CA ALA A 195 7.90 26.03 -1.11
C ALA A 195 7.53 25.99 0.36
N LEU A 196 7.41 24.80 0.95
CA LEU A 196 7.06 24.64 2.37
C LEU A 196 8.03 25.41 3.29
N ALA A 197 9.31 25.51 2.94
CA ALA A 197 10.28 26.31 3.68
C ALA A 197 9.88 27.79 3.81
N THR A 198 9.12 28.33 2.84
CA THR A 198 8.71 29.75 2.84
C THR A 198 7.45 30.01 3.66
N ILE A 199 6.65 28.99 3.91
CA ILE A 199 5.35 29.08 4.61
C ILE A 199 5.36 28.41 5.98
N ALA A 200 6.46 27.79 6.38
CA ALA A 200 6.62 27.15 7.68
C ALA A 200 7.54 27.96 8.61
N THR A 201 7.27 27.85 9.92
CA THR A 201 8.14 28.35 10.99
C THR A 201 9.10 27.27 11.46
N PHE A 202 8.75 25.99 11.23
CA PHE A 202 9.52 24.86 11.72
C PHE A 202 9.37 23.67 10.76
N ILE A 203 10.49 23.14 10.29
CA ILE A 203 10.55 21.88 9.54
C ILE A 203 11.81 21.15 10.02
N GLN A 204 11.64 20.19 10.95
CA GLN A 204 12.74 19.41 11.50
C GLN A 204 12.29 18.00 11.87
N ARG A 205 13.22 17.06 11.86
CA ARG A 205 12.99 15.72 12.41
C ARG A 205 12.97 15.70 13.92
N GLY A 206 12.30 14.71 14.48
CA GLY A 206 12.47 14.35 15.87
C GLY A 206 13.91 13.97 16.21
N LYS A 207 14.18 13.79 17.49
CA LYS A 207 15.46 13.25 17.98
C LYS A 207 15.46 11.72 17.87
N ASN A 208 16.65 11.14 17.94
CA ASN A 208 16.77 9.72 18.24
C ASN A 208 16.38 9.51 19.72
N PRO A 209 15.29 8.79 20.01
CA PRO A 209 14.80 8.71 21.40
C PRO A 209 15.72 7.84 22.26
N VAL A 210 15.95 8.27 23.49
CA VAL A 210 16.45 7.41 24.57
C VAL A 210 15.24 6.92 25.33
N TYR A 211 14.83 5.67 25.08
CA TYR A 211 13.61 5.11 25.64
C TYR A 211 13.74 4.85 27.14
N GLY A 212 12.65 5.05 27.87
CA GLY A 212 12.52 4.82 29.30
C GLY A 212 11.08 4.42 29.67
N GLU A 213 10.86 4.10 30.93
CA GLU A 213 9.53 3.78 31.46
C GLU A 213 8.68 5.05 31.66
N GLU A 214 9.32 6.20 31.81
CA GLU A 214 8.70 7.50 32.00
C GLU A 214 9.36 8.56 31.10
N GLY A 215 8.70 9.71 30.93
CA GLY A 215 9.20 10.83 30.13
C GLY A 215 8.15 11.41 29.19
N ILE A 216 8.62 12.00 28.09
CA ILE A 216 7.72 12.52 27.06
C ILE A 216 7.27 11.35 26.16
N GLN A 217 5.97 11.24 25.94
CA GLN A 217 5.44 10.22 25.04
C GLN A 217 5.90 10.46 23.60
N VAL A 218 6.45 9.41 22.96
CA VAL A 218 7.02 9.49 21.60
C VAL A 218 6.14 8.74 20.63
N ILE A 219 5.77 9.42 19.55
CA ILE A 219 5.08 8.84 18.39
C ILE A 219 6.14 8.34 17.41
N LYS A 220 6.09 7.06 17.07
CA LYS A 220 6.96 6.43 16.06
C LYS A 220 6.30 6.49 14.68
N SER A 221 7.11 6.41 13.63
CA SER A 221 6.63 6.43 12.23
C SER A 221 5.56 5.36 11.94
N GLY A 222 5.67 4.18 12.56
CA GLY A 222 4.65 3.13 12.45
C GLY A 222 3.32 3.47 13.14
N GLN A 223 3.33 4.39 14.10
CA GLN A 223 2.12 4.82 14.83
C GLN A 223 1.39 5.97 14.15
N ALA A 224 2.07 6.82 13.40
CA ALA A 224 1.45 7.85 12.56
C ALA A 224 0.94 7.19 11.26
N ARG A 225 -0.38 6.94 11.20
CA ARG A 225 -1.02 6.14 10.15
C ARG A 225 -1.44 6.93 8.91
N GLY A 226 -1.37 8.25 8.95
CA GLY A 226 -1.89 9.18 7.94
C GLY A 226 -3.25 9.76 8.33
N GLY A 227 -3.65 10.87 7.70
CA GLY A 227 -4.87 11.56 8.10
C GLY A 227 -4.80 12.09 9.52
N ILE A 228 -5.74 11.69 10.37
CA ILE A 228 -5.76 12.01 11.81
C ILE A 228 -5.53 10.77 12.70
N GLU A 229 -5.12 9.65 12.10
CA GLU A 229 -5.07 8.36 12.78
C GLU A 229 -3.71 8.10 13.44
N PHE A 230 -3.78 7.61 14.69
CA PHE A 230 -2.63 7.14 15.46
C PHE A 230 -2.91 5.75 16.04
N ASP A 231 -1.88 4.89 15.99
CA ASP A 231 -1.92 3.57 16.61
C ASP A 231 -1.15 3.57 17.94
N PHE A 232 -1.87 3.66 19.04
CA PHE A 232 -1.31 3.60 20.39
C PHE A 232 -1.49 2.22 21.05
N SER A 233 -1.58 1.14 20.29
CA SER A 233 -1.55 -0.24 20.82
C SER A 233 -0.31 -0.50 21.68
N LYS A 234 0.79 0.24 21.42
CA LYS A 234 1.99 0.32 22.24
C LYS A 234 2.34 1.78 22.50
N VAL A 235 2.72 2.09 23.75
CA VAL A 235 3.13 3.43 24.14
C VAL A 235 4.64 3.44 24.40
N TYR A 236 5.31 4.52 23.98
CA TYR A 236 6.75 4.69 24.14
C TYR A 236 7.02 6.03 24.80
N PHE A 237 7.97 6.05 25.74
CA PHE A 237 8.43 7.27 26.40
C PHE A 237 9.91 7.49 26.11
N ALA A 238 10.34 8.77 26.07
CA ALA A 238 11.73 9.13 25.95
C ALA A 238 12.15 10.10 27.03
N THR A 239 13.34 9.87 27.58
CA THR A 239 13.94 10.65 28.67
C THR A 239 14.78 11.83 28.19
N ASN A 240 15.18 11.83 26.90
CA ASN A 240 16.06 12.85 26.31
C ASN A 240 15.31 14.01 25.63
N TYR A 241 14.02 14.14 25.84
CA TYR A 241 13.23 15.32 25.44
C TYR A 241 13.00 16.20 26.65
N ASP A 242 13.40 17.47 26.56
CA ASP A 242 13.02 18.52 27.50
C ASP A 242 11.62 19.03 27.14
N SER A 243 10.83 19.42 28.14
CA SER A 243 9.50 19.99 27.94
C SER A 243 9.50 21.30 27.13
N GLU A 244 10.62 21.99 27.06
CA GLU A 244 10.82 23.24 26.32
C GLU A 244 11.48 23.01 24.95
N ASP A 245 11.76 21.74 24.57
CA ASP A 245 12.31 21.43 23.26
C ASP A 245 11.33 21.86 22.16
N LYS A 246 11.84 22.56 21.16
CA LYS A 246 11.05 23.05 20.00
C LYS A 246 10.35 21.92 19.22
N ARG A 247 10.81 20.66 19.41
CA ARG A 247 10.26 19.43 18.80
C ARG A 247 9.09 18.83 19.59
N ILE A 248 8.75 19.41 20.76
CA ILE A 248 7.50 19.05 21.44
C ILE A 248 6.34 19.47 20.52
N LEU A 249 5.46 18.51 20.26
CA LEU A 249 4.35 18.69 19.33
C LEU A 249 3.34 19.71 19.85
N LYS A 250 2.80 20.47 18.94
CA LYS A 250 1.72 21.42 19.17
C LYS A 250 0.51 21.01 18.31
N LYS A 251 -0.69 21.24 18.80
CA LYS A 251 -1.89 21.05 18.00
C LYS A 251 -1.76 21.78 16.65
N GLY A 252 -2.10 21.08 15.59
CA GLY A 252 -1.97 21.58 14.23
C GLY A 252 -0.60 21.34 13.60
N ASP A 253 0.36 20.72 14.30
CA ASP A 253 1.59 20.26 13.65
C ASP A 253 1.28 19.16 12.62
N ILE A 254 1.95 19.22 11.48
CA ILE A 254 1.82 18.24 10.41
C ILE A 254 3.03 17.31 10.50
N LEU A 255 2.77 16.03 10.66
CA LEU A 255 3.78 14.98 10.80
C LEU A 255 3.97 14.28 9.45
N ILE A 256 5.20 14.26 8.95
CA ILE A 256 5.55 13.60 7.69
C ILE A 256 6.51 12.46 8.00
N ASN A 257 6.09 11.22 7.76
CA ASN A 257 6.97 10.07 7.90
C ASN A 257 8.10 10.17 6.90
N SER A 258 9.34 10.19 7.38
CA SER A 258 10.52 10.48 6.57
C SER A 258 11.32 9.25 6.18
N THR A 259 11.02 8.08 6.74
CA THR A 259 11.74 6.83 6.44
C THR A 259 10.81 5.62 6.45
N GLY A 260 11.25 4.55 5.82
CA GLY A 260 10.61 3.25 5.81
C GLY A 260 9.81 2.97 4.53
N VAL A 261 10.00 1.77 3.98
CA VAL A 261 9.24 1.29 2.82
C VAL A 261 7.75 1.22 3.17
N GLY A 262 6.89 1.83 2.34
CA GLY A 262 5.44 1.86 2.53
C GLY A 262 4.96 2.75 3.70
N THR A 263 5.85 3.53 4.32
CA THR A 263 5.51 4.50 5.37
C THR A 263 6.04 5.90 5.10
N ALA A 264 7.20 6.04 4.45
CA ALA A 264 7.75 7.33 4.06
C ALA A 264 6.76 8.09 3.17
N GLY A 265 6.54 9.36 3.47
CA GLY A 265 5.56 10.21 2.74
C GLY A 265 4.15 10.22 3.32
N ARG A 266 3.84 9.42 4.35
CA ARG A 266 2.57 9.54 5.07
C ARG A 266 2.51 10.87 5.80
N VAL A 267 1.37 11.54 5.69
CA VAL A 267 1.12 12.84 6.32
C VAL A 267 0.02 12.67 7.36
N THR A 268 0.33 12.98 8.62
CA THR A 268 -0.60 12.87 9.75
C THR A 268 -0.74 14.23 10.44
N LEU A 269 -1.96 14.67 10.69
CA LEU A 269 -2.23 15.87 11.48
C LEU A 269 -2.17 15.52 12.96
N PHE A 270 -1.42 16.30 13.75
CA PHE A 270 -1.38 16.15 15.19
C PHE A 270 -2.41 17.05 15.86
N ASP A 271 -3.45 16.45 16.43
CA ASP A 271 -4.52 17.14 17.19
C ASP A 271 -4.82 16.48 18.53
N LEU A 272 -3.81 15.91 19.18
CA LEU A 272 -3.96 15.27 20.47
C LEU A 272 -3.69 16.25 21.61
N ASN A 273 -4.32 16.00 22.76
CA ASN A 273 -4.04 16.72 24.00
C ASN A 273 -2.89 16.03 24.75
N GLY A 274 -1.95 16.81 25.29
CA GLY A 274 -0.81 16.30 26.04
C GLY A 274 0.54 16.72 25.45
N LYS A 275 1.62 16.27 26.08
CA LYS A 275 3.00 16.51 25.63
C LYS A 275 3.49 15.28 24.87
N TYR A 276 3.74 15.46 23.59
CA TYR A 276 4.24 14.42 22.72
C TYR A 276 5.49 14.90 21.97
N ALA A 277 6.32 13.97 21.60
CA ALA A 277 7.41 14.16 20.66
C ALA A 277 7.33 13.11 19.56
N VAL A 278 8.20 13.18 18.56
CA VAL A 278 8.33 12.16 17.51
C VAL A 278 9.74 11.60 17.48
N ASP A 279 9.89 10.39 16.99
CA ASP A 279 11.21 9.83 16.73
C ASP A 279 11.89 10.50 15.52
N ASN A 280 13.15 10.14 15.26
CA ASN A 280 13.95 10.68 14.15
C ASN A 280 13.47 10.21 12.76
N HIS A 281 12.43 9.39 12.69
CA HIS A 281 11.81 8.91 11.45
C HIS A 281 10.63 9.77 10.99
N ILE A 282 10.25 10.78 11.78
CA ILE A 282 9.16 11.71 11.46
C ILE A 282 9.70 13.14 11.41
N THR A 283 9.30 13.89 10.38
CA THR A 283 9.53 15.34 10.27
C THR A 283 8.29 16.09 10.71
N ILE A 284 8.48 17.07 11.59
CA ILE A 284 7.45 18.00 12.07
C ILE A 284 7.44 19.21 11.16
N LEU A 285 6.28 19.56 10.62
CA LEU A 285 6.04 20.79 9.88
C LEU A 285 5.04 21.66 10.65
N ARG A 286 5.41 22.90 10.92
CA ARG A 286 4.59 23.90 11.62
C ARG A 286 4.49 25.13 10.76
N THR A 287 3.27 25.56 10.42
CA THR A 287 3.01 26.69 9.52
C THR A 287 3.26 28.06 10.18
N LYS A 288 3.41 29.08 9.34
CA LYS A 288 3.46 30.49 9.74
C LYS A 288 2.05 31.02 10.02
N ASN A 289 1.98 32.08 10.83
CA ASN A 289 0.74 32.87 10.93
C ASN A 289 0.32 33.38 9.55
N GLY A 290 -0.98 33.32 9.25
CA GLY A 290 -1.53 33.69 7.94
C GLY A 290 -1.58 32.56 6.90
N VAL A 291 -1.07 31.35 7.24
CA VAL A 291 -1.23 30.13 6.47
C VAL A 291 -2.02 29.15 7.31
N ASP A 292 -3.12 28.65 6.79
CA ASP A 292 -3.95 27.68 7.47
C ASP A 292 -3.24 26.30 7.50
N ASN A 293 -3.03 25.74 8.68
CA ASN A 293 -2.33 24.46 8.83
C ASN A 293 -3.14 23.29 8.29
N LEU A 294 -4.47 23.31 8.43
CA LEU A 294 -5.35 22.29 7.88
C LEU A 294 -5.35 22.32 6.35
N TYR A 295 -5.31 23.52 5.75
CA TYR A 295 -5.14 23.64 4.31
C TYR A 295 -3.84 22.98 3.83
N VAL A 296 -2.71 23.27 4.49
CA VAL A 296 -1.41 22.65 4.16
C VAL A 296 -1.46 21.15 4.35
N PHE A 297 -2.06 20.69 5.44
CA PHE A 297 -2.26 19.25 5.71
C PHE A 297 -3.07 18.58 4.60
N TYR A 298 -4.26 19.09 4.25
CA TYR A 298 -5.10 18.50 3.20
C TYR A 298 -4.40 18.51 1.84
N THR A 299 -3.68 19.59 1.52
CA THR A 299 -2.94 19.70 0.26
C THR A 299 -1.83 18.64 0.17
N LEU A 300 -1.08 18.42 1.25
CA LEU A 300 -0.04 17.39 1.29
C LEU A 300 -0.63 15.97 1.30
N ALA A 301 -1.62 15.72 2.14
CA ALA A 301 -2.17 14.37 2.36
C ALA A 301 -3.01 13.88 1.17
N TYR A 302 -3.77 14.75 0.52
CA TYR A 302 -4.75 14.39 -0.50
C TYR A 302 -4.50 15.05 -1.85
N GLY A 303 -3.99 16.27 -1.90
CA GLY A 303 -3.66 16.96 -3.15
C GLY A 303 -2.43 16.36 -3.82
N ILE A 304 -1.30 16.32 -3.11
CA ILE A 304 -0.09 15.61 -3.57
C ILE A 304 -0.26 14.12 -3.35
N GLY A 305 -0.62 13.72 -2.13
CA GLY A 305 -0.86 12.34 -1.75
C GLY A 305 0.40 11.56 -1.38
N PHE A 306 0.18 10.51 -0.60
CA PHE A 306 1.23 9.67 -0.02
C PHE A 306 2.22 9.13 -1.07
N LYS A 307 1.72 8.51 -2.14
CA LYS A 307 2.56 7.86 -3.15
C LYS A 307 3.49 8.83 -3.87
N ASN A 308 3.01 10.02 -4.14
CA ASN A 308 3.81 11.06 -4.78
C ASN A 308 4.90 11.60 -3.85
N ILE A 309 4.59 11.79 -2.56
CA ILE A 309 5.60 12.19 -1.56
C ILE A 309 6.61 11.07 -1.35
N GLU A 310 6.18 9.81 -1.25
CA GLU A 310 7.06 8.63 -1.16
C GLU A 310 8.03 8.55 -2.34
N ALA A 311 7.56 8.83 -3.55
CA ALA A 311 8.38 8.83 -4.77
C ALA A 311 9.50 9.90 -4.77
N MET A 312 9.40 10.93 -3.91
CA MET A 312 10.47 11.93 -3.73
C MET A 312 11.60 11.43 -2.80
N ALA A 313 11.39 10.30 -2.12
CA ALA A 313 12.39 9.76 -1.22
C ALA A 313 13.56 9.16 -2.01
N ALA A 314 14.78 9.30 -1.49
CA ALA A 314 15.98 8.71 -2.04
C ALA A 314 16.39 7.49 -1.21
N GLY A 315 17.03 6.52 -1.86
CA GLY A 315 17.59 5.34 -1.19
C GLY A 315 17.41 4.06 -1.98
N THR A 316 18.11 3.01 -1.57
CA THR A 316 17.96 1.66 -2.11
C THR A 316 16.86 0.88 -1.38
N SER A 317 16.39 -0.23 -1.96
CA SER A 317 15.37 -1.09 -1.37
C SER A 317 15.67 -1.40 0.11
N GLY A 318 14.73 -1.06 0.99
CA GLY A 318 14.84 -1.28 2.44
C GLY A 318 15.27 -0.06 3.27
N GLN A 319 15.82 1.00 2.67
CA GLN A 319 16.25 2.22 3.35
C GLN A 319 15.84 3.49 2.58
N ILE A 320 14.54 3.64 2.37
CA ILE A 320 13.98 4.85 1.73
C ILE A 320 14.01 6.00 2.75
N GLU A 321 14.56 7.14 2.34
CA GLU A 321 14.64 8.34 3.16
C GLU A 321 14.16 9.59 2.41
N LEU A 322 13.17 10.27 3.00
CA LEU A 322 12.70 11.58 2.58
C LEU A 322 13.43 12.65 3.40
N SER A 323 14.41 13.31 2.80
CA SER A 323 15.23 14.29 3.51
C SER A 323 14.45 15.54 3.93
N VAL A 324 14.90 16.22 4.99
CA VAL A 324 14.31 17.51 5.41
C VAL A 324 14.37 18.53 4.27
N SER A 325 15.47 18.58 3.51
CA SER A 325 15.61 19.48 2.35
C SER A 325 14.62 19.15 1.24
N THR A 326 14.34 17.87 1.00
CA THR A 326 13.31 17.46 0.04
C THR A 326 11.93 17.97 0.48
N ILE A 327 11.57 17.78 1.75
CA ILE A 327 10.30 18.29 2.31
C ILE A 327 10.22 19.82 2.21
N GLN A 328 11.30 20.52 2.55
CA GLN A 328 11.38 21.99 2.46
C GLN A 328 11.13 22.52 1.06
N ASN A 329 11.52 21.78 0.03
CA ASN A 329 11.40 22.15 -1.38
C ASN A 329 10.07 21.71 -2.02
N ILE A 330 9.22 20.96 -1.33
CA ILE A 330 7.87 20.66 -1.82
C ILE A 330 7.14 21.98 -2.01
N LYS A 331 6.60 22.19 -3.21
CA LYS A 331 5.80 23.38 -3.57
C LYS A 331 4.33 23.03 -3.53
N ILE A 332 3.54 23.94 -2.94
CA ILE A 332 2.09 23.88 -2.95
C ILE A 332 1.51 25.21 -3.43
N PRO A 333 0.35 25.23 -4.09
CA PRO A 333 -0.34 26.47 -4.38
C PRO A 333 -0.73 27.15 -3.07
N LEU A 334 -0.62 28.47 -2.99
CA LEU A 334 -0.99 29.23 -1.79
C LEU A 334 -2.07 30.26 -2.13
N PRO A 335 -3.35 29.89 -2.14
CA PRO A 335 -4.45 30.80 -2.33
C PRO A 335 -4.61 31.79 -1.15
N PRO A 336 -5.38 32.88 -1.32
CA PRO A 336 -5.78 33.75 -0.22
C PRO A 336 -6.44 32.97 0.93
N ILE A 337 -6.29 33.49 2.16
CA ILE A 337 -6.71 32.78 3.39
C ILE A 337 -8.21 32.42 3.41
N ASP A 338 -9.05 33.22 2.79
CA ASP A 338 -10.49 32.96 2.64
C ASP A 338 -10.79 31.73 1.77
N ILE A 339 -9.99 31.50 0.73
CA ILE A 339 -10.08 30.27 -0.10
C ILE A 339 -9.52 29.07 0.67
N GLN A 340 -8.38 29.22 1.37
CA GLN A 340 -7.85 28.16 2.24
C GLN A 340 -8.93 27.68 3.22
N LYS A 341 -9.60 28.62 3.91
CA LYS A 341 -10.67 28.30 4.86
C LYS A 341 -11.87 27.59 4.22
N LYS A 342 -12.28 27.98 2.99
CA LYS A 342 -13.36 27.27 2.27
C LYS A 342 -12.99 25.82 1.96
N ILE A 343 -11.75 25.58 1.51
CA ILE A 343 -11.24 24.24 1.26
C ILE A 343 -11.27 23.41 2.55
N VAL A 344 -10.77 23.99 3.65
CA VAL A 344 -10.75 23.34 4.96
C VAL A 344 -12.16 22.99 5.40
N GLU A 345 -13.11 23.93 5.33
CA GLU A 345 -14.50 23.70 5.74
C GLU A 345 -15.16 22.54 4.96
N GLU A 346 -14.93 22.47 3.64
CA GLU A 346 -15.48 21.37 2.82
C GLU A 346 -14.80 20.02 3.16
N CYS A 347 -13.49 20.02 3.40
CA CYS A 347 -12.76 18.81 3.80
C CYS A 347 -13.14 18.32 5.21
N GLU A 348 -13.31 19.23 6.16
CA GLU A 348 -13.75 18.87 7.53
C GLU A 348 -15.15 18.24 7.55
N LYS A 349 -16.06 18.66 6.65
CA LYS A 349 -17.36 17.97 6.47
C LYS A 349 -17.20 16.50 6.06
N ILE A 350 -16.20 16.23 5.21
CA ILE A 350 -15.87 14.83 4.84
C ILE A 350 -15.31 14.09 6.06
N ASP A 351 -14.43 14.72 6.87
CA ASP A 351 -13.87 14.09 8.07
C ASP A 351 -14.94 13.80 9.14
N GLN A 352 -15.86 14.73 9.36
CA GLN A 352 -16.99 14.52 10.25
C GLN A 352 -17.85 13.33 9.80
N LYS A 353 -18.16 13.26 8.50
CA LYS A 353 -18.92 12.14 7.94
C LYS A 353 -18.13 10.83 7.98
N LEU A 354 -16.80 10.90 7.83
CA LEU A 354 -15.91 9.73 7.99
C LEU A 354 -16.03 9.16 9.41
N GLN A 355 -15.96 10.01 10.43
CA GLN A 355 -16.12 9.59 11.83
C GLN A 355 -17.48 8.95 12.07
N VAL A 356 -18.56 9.59 11.61
CA VAL A 356 -19.92 9.03 11.69
C VAL A 356 -20.00 7.66 10.99
N SER A 357 -19.32 7.50 9.86
CA SER A 357 -19.30 6.23 9.12
C SER A 357 -18.54 5.13 9.87
N LEU A 358 -17.40 5.47 10.50
CA LEU A 358 -16.65 4.53 11.35
C LEU A 358 -17.49 4.06 12.55
N ASP A 359 -18.17 4.98 13.22
CA ASP A 359 -19.05 4.67 14.34
C ASP A 359 -20.25 3.83 13.88
N ALA A 360 -20.83 4.13 12.71
CA ALA A 360 -21.91 3.36 12.12
C ALA A 360 -21.49 1.91 11.79
N ILE A 361 -20.25 1.68 11.31
CA ILE A 361 -19.74 0.33 11.08
C ILE A 361 -19.73 -0.44 12.39
N LYS A 362 -19.12 0.12 13.43
CA LYS A 362 -19.01 -0.54 14.74
C LYS A 362 -20.39 -0.88 15.31
N GLN A 363 -21.29 0.10 15.37
CA GLN A 363 -22.65 -0.07 15.93
C GLN A 363 -23.47 -1.10 15.17
N ASN A 364 -23.43 -1.07 13.83
CA ASN A 364 -24.21 -2.04 13.04
C ASN A 364 -23.58 -3.44 13.07
N GLN A 365 -22.25 -3.58 13.16
CA GLN A 365 -21.61 -4.88 13.37
C GLN A 365 -22.01 -5.50 14.73
N GLU A 366 -21.95 -4.73 15.81
CA GLU A 366 -22.39 -5.16 17.14
C GLU A 366 -23.88 -5.55 17.11
N LYS A 367 -24.72 -4.73 16.48
CA LYS A 367 -26.16 -5.01 16.37
C LYS A 367 -26.44 -6.29 15.59
N ILE A 368 -25.80 -6.52 14.44
CA ILE A 368 -25.97 -7.78 13.68
C ILE A 368 -25.51 -8.97 14.52
N HIS A 369 -24.37 -8.84 15.19
CA HIS A 369 -23.84 -9.89 16.07
C HIS A 369 -24.84 -10.25 17.18
N ASP A 370 -25.38 -9.26 17.88
CA ASP A 370 -26.35 -9.45 18.96
C ASP A 370 -27.64 -10.09 18.46
N ILE A 371 -28.18 -9.62 17.32
CA ILE A 371 -29.37 -10.23 16.70
C ILE A 371 -29.11 -11.70 16.41
N VAL A 372 -28.01 -12.04 15.72
CA VAL A 372 -27.72 -13.42 15.31
C VAL A 372 -27.50 -14.33 16.52
N ASN A 373 -26.81 -13.87 17.56
CA ASN A 373 -26.53 -14.70 18.74
C ASN A 373 -27.70 -14.78 19.74
N SER A 374 -28.71 -13.90 19.62
CA SER A 374 -29.97 -13.97 20.39
C SER A 374 -31.07 -14.76 19.70
N MET A 375 -30.88 -15.21 18.46
CA MET A 375 -31.89 -15.99 17.74
C MET A 375 -32.23 -17.28 18.45
N VAL A 376 -33.54 -17.59 18.50
CA VAL A 376 -34.06 -18.84 19.02
C VAL A 376 -34.56 -19.69 17.86
N GLY A 377 -34.15 -20.95 17.85
CA GLY A 377 -34.54 -21.91 16.81
C GLY A 377 -34.09 -23.33 17.16
N LYS A 378 -34.45 -24.30 16.32
CA LYS A 378 -34.04 -25.68 16.46
C LYS A 378 -32.64 -25.88 15.89
N LYS A 379 -31.72 -26.50 16.66
CA LYS A 379 -30.38 -26.90 16.15
C LYS A 379 -30.51 -28.18 15.34
N VAL A 380 -29.95 -28.16 14.13
CA VAL A 380 -29.86 -29.33 13.24
C VAL A 380 -28.52 -29.34 12.53
N LYS A 381 -28.10 -30.50 12.03
CA LYS A 381 -26.89 -30.62 11.23
C LYS A 381 -27.05 -29.94 9.87
N ILE A 382 -26.02 -29.23 9.42
CA ILE A 382 -26.02 -28.52 8.12
C ILE A 382 -26.37 -29.48 6.98
N ALA A 383 -25.80 -30.68 6.95
CA ALA A 383 -26.09 -31.70 5.93
C ALA A 383 -27.59 -32.00 5.76
N SER A 384 -28.39 -31.85 6.83
CA SER A 384 -29.83 -32.12 6.76
C SER A 384 -30.63 -31.02 6.08
N VAL A 385 -30.15 -29.78 6.07
CA VAL A 385 -30.90 -28.59 5.65
C VAL A 385 -30.23 -27.76 4.56
N CYS A 386 -28.96 -28.00 4.26
CA CYS A 386 -28.25 -27.32 3.18
C CYS A 386 -27.67 -28.32 2.18
N ASP A 387 -27.67 -27.93 0.92
CA ASP A 387 -26.86 -28.55 -0.12
C ASP A 387 -25.46 -27.94 -0.06
N LEU A 388 -24.44 -28.77 -0.26
CA LEU A 388 -23.03 -28.39 -0.17
C LEU A 388 -22.27 -28.80 -1.44
N ASN A 389 -21.76 -27.82 -2.20
CA ASN A 389 -20.93 -28.01 -3.40
C ASN A 389 -21.62 -28.85 -4.50
N THR A 390 -22.90 -28.64 -4.74
CA THR A 390 -23.68 -29.45 -5.68
C THR A 390 -23.31 -29.23 -7.12
N GLU A 391 -22.81 -28.05 -7.47
CA GLU A 391 -22.52 -27.69 -8.85
C GLU A 391 -21.02 -27.46 -9.06
N THR A 392 -20.54 -27.94 -10.22
CA THR A 392 -19.15 -27.81 -10.61
C THR A 392 -19.05 -27.42 -12.07
N ILE A 393 -18.01 -26.64 -12.40
CA ILE A 393 -17.67 -26.22 -13.76
C ILE A 393 -16.22 -26.56 -14.05
N ASN A 394 -15.91 -26.84 -15.30
CA ASN A 394 -14.53 -27.04 -15.72
C ASN A 394 -14.17 -26.04 -16.84
N PRO A 395 -13.59 -24.89 -16.49
CA PRO A 395 -13.20 -23.87 -17.47
C PRO A 395 -12.26 -24.39 -18.56
N ALA A 396 -11.41 -25.38 -18.27
CA ALA A 396 -10.49 -25.95 -19.25
C ALA A 396 -11.18 -26.65 -20.42
N LYS A 397 -12.49 -26.93 -20.33
CA LYS A 397 -13.27 -27.46 -21.48
C LYS A 397 -13.71 -26.35 -22.45
N GLU A 398 -13.65 -25.09 -22.04
CA GLU A 398 -14.01 -23.92 -22.83
C GLU A 398 -12.77 -23.02 -22.98
N GLU A 399 -11.74 -23.52 -23.65
CA GLU A 399 -10.40 -22.95 -23.71
C GLU A 399 -10.34 -21.46 -24.11
N GLY A 400 -11.17 -21.04 -25.05
CA GLY A 400 -11.23 -19.65 -25.54
C GLY A 400 -12.12 -18.72 -24.73
N LYS A 401 -12.84 -19.21 -23.73
CA LYS A 401 -13.78 -18.43 -22.93
C LYS A 401 -13.08 -17.76 -21.76
N VAL A 402 -13.45 -16.52 -21.48
CA VAL A 402 -12.99 -15.77 -20.32
C VAL A 402 -13.96 -15.97 -19.15
N PHE A 403 -13.42 -16.37 -18.01
CA PHE A 403 -14.19 -16.56 -16.79
C PHE A 403 -13.81 -15.50 -15.74
N ILE A 404 -14.78 -15.09 -14.91
CA ILE A 404 -14.55 -14.34 -13.69
C ILE A 404 -14.17 -15.35 -12.62
N TYR A 405 -12.92 -15.30 -12.13
CA TYR A 405 -12.42 -16.24 -11.13
C TYR A 405 -12.47 -15.64 -9.74
N ILE A 406 -13.28 -16.24 -8.88
CA ILE A 406 -13.44 -15.83 -7.49
C ILE A 406 -12.67 -16.85 -6.63
N ASP A 407 -11.52 -16.45 -6.12
CA ASP A 407 -10.71 -17.22 -5.18
C ASP A 407 -10.75 -16.63 -3.77
N ILE A 408 -10.02 -17.21 -2.83
CA ILE A 408 -10.04 -16.78 -1.42
C ILE A 408 -9.62 -15.31 -1.29
N ASP A 409 -8.66 -14.86 -2.07
CA ASP A 409 -8.16 -13.49 -2.03
C ASP A 409 -9.14 -12.48 -2.66
N SER A 410 -10.10 -12.98 -3.45
CA SER A 410 -11.17 -12.16 -4.01
C SER A 410 -12.24 -11.77 -2.98
N VAL A 411 -12.29 -12.43 -1.81
CA VAL A 411 -13.27 -12.17 -0.75
C VAL A 411 -12.63 -11.42 0.39
N GLU A 412 -13.16 -10.26 0.72
CA GLU A 412 -12.68 -9.43 1.82
C GLU A 412 -13.11 -10.02 3.17
N ASN A 413 -12.13 -10.37 4.00
CA ASN A 413 -12.35 -11.02 5.28
C ASN A 413 -13.27 -10.20 6.22
N GLY A 414 -14.30 -10.86 6.76
CA GLY A 414 -15.22 -10.27 7.74
C GLY A 414 -16.17 -9.19 7.21
N THR A 415 -16.25 -9.01 5.88
CA THR A 415 -17.09 -7.96 5.30
C THR A 415 -18.26 -8.46 4.46
N GLY A 416 -18.18 -9.67 3.94
CA GLY A 416 -19.15 -10.19 2.99
C GLY A 416 -18.96 -9.70 1.55
N ARG A 417 -17.98 -8.84 1.31
CA ARG A 417 -17.66 -8.26 -0.01
C ARG A 417 -16.72 -9.15 -0.80
N TYR A 418 -16.83 -9.10 -2.10
CA TYR A 418 -15.95 -9.81 -3.03
C TYR A 418 -15.72 -9.00 -4.30
N SER A 419 -14.55 -9.18 -4.92
CA SER A 419 -14.18 -8.57 -6.20
C SER A 419 -14.50 -9.51 -7.36
N LEU A 420 -14.85 -8.89 -8.52
CA LEU A 420 -15.06 -9.55 -9.81
C LEU A 420 -13.94 -9.21 -10.83
N ASP A 421 -12.85 -8.63 -10.39
CA ASP A 421 -11.83 -8.07 -11.27
C ASP A 421 -10.92 -9.14 -11.88
N LYS A 422 -10.83 -10.32 -11.23
CA LYS A 422 -9.94 -11.39 -11.65
C LYS A 422 -10.53 -12.19 -12.80
N LYS A 423 -10.02 -11.95 -14.00
CA LYS A 423 -10.42 -12.65 -15.21
C LYS A 423 -9.37 -13.68 -15.62
N ILE A 424 -9.80 -14.87 -15.98
CA ILE A 424 -8.94 -15.97 -16.44
C ILE A 424 -9.47 -16.56 -17.74
N LEU A 425 -8.56 -16.95 -18.63
CA LEU A 425 -8.94 -17.71 -19.84
C LEU A 425 -9.12 -19.19 -19.48
N GLY A 426 -10.11 -19.87 -20.05
CA GLY A 426 -10.39 -21.28 -19.75
C GLY A 426 -9.17 -22.19 -19.92
N SER A 427 -8.37 -21.96 -20.98
CA SER A 427 -7.15 -22.72 -21.28
C SER A 427 -6.06 -22.66 -20.20
N ILE A 428 -6.02 -21.56 -19.40
CA ILE A 428 -5.03 -21.35 -18.33
C ILE A 428 -5.66 -21.33 -16.94
N ALA A 429 -6.91 -21.78 -16.82
CA ALA A 429 -7.63 -21.79 -15.57
C ALA A 429 -6.91 -22.66 -14.53
N PRO A 430 -6.70 -22.14 -13.29
CA PRO A 430 -6.09 -22.92 -12.21
C PRO A 430 -6.87 -24.22 -11.95
N SER A 431 -6.18 -25.29 -11.56
CA SER A 431 -6.81 -26.58 -11.22
C SER A 431 -7.89 -26.47 -10.13
N ARG A 432 -7.81 -25.43 -9.29
CA ARG A 432 -8.78 -25.11 -8.23
C ARG A 432 -10.03 -24.37 -8.73
N ALA A 433 -10.07 -23.86 -9.94
CA ALA A 433 -11.25 -23.19 -10.52
C ALA A 433 -12.27 -24.24 -10.94
N ARG A 434 -13.13 -24.69 -10.03
CA ARG A 434 -14.03 -25.85 -10.23
C ARG A 434 -15.43 -25.69 -9.63
N ARG A 435 -15.65 -24.72 -8.77
CA ARG A 435 -16.93 -24.52 -8.09
C ARG A 435 -17.81 -23.55 -8.87
N PHE A 436 -19.11 -23.73 -8.76
CA PHE A 436 -20.11 -22.82 -9.30
C PHE A 436 -21.11 -22.44 -8.20
N ALA A 437 -21.48 -21.17 -8.12
CA ALA A 437 -22.45 -20.66 -7.15
C ALA A 437 -23.61 -19.98 -7.88
N THR A 438 -24.82 -20.45 -7.60
CA THR A 438 -26.06 -19.86 -8.09
C THR A 438 -26.54 -18.74 -7.15
N SER A 439 -27.52 -17.96 -7.59
CA SER A 439 -28.22 -17.00 -6.73
C SER A 439 -28.70 -17.66 -5.43
N GLY A 440 -28.53 -16.99 -4.31
CA GLY A 440 -28.88 -17.48 -2.98
C GLY A 440 -27.79 -18.34 -2.33
N SER A 441 -26.67 -18.59 -2.97
CA SER A 441 -25.58 -19.36 -2.39
C SER A 441 -24.78 -18.56 -1.36
N THR A 442 -24.35 -19.22 -0.28
CA THR A 442 -23.34 -18.72 0.65
C THR A 442 -22.00 -19.39 0.34
N ILE A 443 -20.96 -18.61 0.06
CA ILE A 443 -19.60 -19.10 -0.10
C ILE A 443 -18.81 -18.92 1.20
N ILE A 444 -18.08 -19.96 1.59
CA ILE A 444 -17.35 -20.02 2.85
C ILE A 444 -15.92 -20.44 2.55
N SER A 445 -14.92 -19.61 2.88
CA SER A 445 -13.53 -20.04 2.83
C SER A 445 -13.29 -21.22 3.77
N THR A 446 -12.83 -22.33 3.20
CA THR A 446 -12.47 -23.52 3.99
C THR A 446 -11.05 -23.41 4.56
N VAL A 447 -10.24 -22.48 4.07
CA VAL A 447 -8.90 -22.16 4.56
C VAL A 447 -8.99 -20.96 5.49
N ARG A 448 -8.44 -21.07 6.70
CA ARG A 448 -8.49 -20.04 7.74
C ARG A 448 -9.90 -19.46 7.94
N PRO A 449 -10.93 -20.28 8.17
CA PRO A 449 -12.31 -19.81 8.29
C PRO A 449 -12.51 -18.81 9.42
N ASN A 450 -11.61 -18.79 10.42
CA ASN A 450 -11.57 -17.78 11.48
C ASN A 450 -11.42 -16.35 10.97
N LEU A 451 -10.92 -16.14 9.75
CA LEU A 451 -10.83 -14.82 9.12
C LEU A 451 -12.15 -14.39 8.47
N ARG A 452 -13.15 -15.28 8.44
CA ARG A 452 -14.49 -14.99 7.88
C ARG A 452 -14.45 -14.49 6.42
N GLY A 453 -13.62 -15.14 5.58
CA GLY A 453 -13.66 -14.95 4.13
C GLY A 453 -14.93 -15.55 3.53
N PHE A 454 -16.08 -15.00 3.85
CA PHE A 454 -17.43 -15.51 3.52
C PHE A 454 -18.20 -14.45 2.76
N ALA A 455 -19.05 -14.86 1.81
CA ALA A 455 -19.93 -13.94 1.11
C ALA A 455 -21.26 -14.60 0.71
N TYR A 456 -22.26 -13.78 0.52
CA TYR A 456 -23.57 -14.17 -0.02
C TYR A 456 -23.67 -13.78 -1.49
N ILE A 457 -24.03 -14.72 -2.35
CA ILE A 457 -24.20 -14.49 -3.79
C ILE A 457 -25.65 -14.15 -4.06
N GLU A 458 -25.97 -12.86 -4.05
CA GLU A 458 -27.33 -12.38 -4.23
C GLU A 458 -27.87 -12.68 -5.62
N LYS A 459 -27.03 -12.51 -6.65
CA LYS A 459 -27.36 -12.80 -8.04
C LYS A 459 -26.28 -13.67 -8.66
N GLU A 460 -26.71 -14.60 -9.49
CA GLU A 460 -25.78 -15.41 -10.27
C GLU A 460 -24.90 -14.50 -11.15
N ILE A 461 -23.60 -14.77 -11.13
CA ILE A 461 -22.60 -14.01 -11.88
C ILE A 461 -22.31 -14.80 -13.15
N ALA A 462 -22.65 -14.23 -14.30
CA ALA A 462 -22.42 -14.86 -15.59
C ALA A 462 -20.92 -15.18 -15.78
N ASP A 463 -20.64 -16.35 -16.33
CA ASP A 463 -19.28 -16.83 -16.60
C ASP A 463 -18.35 -16.81 -15.36
N SER A 464 -18.91 -17.00 -14.16
CA SER A 464 -18.11 -17.09 -12.94
C SER A 464 -17.66 -18.52 -12.66
N VAL A 465 -16.48 -18.62 -12.01
CA VAL A 465 -15.98 -19.86 -11.44
C VAL A 465 -15.33 -19.57 -10.10
N TYR A 466 -15.60 -20.41 -9.13
CA TYR A 466 -15.11 -20.27 -7.77
C TYR A 466 -14.02 -21.30 -7.46
N SER A 467 -13.10 -20.93 -6.58
CA SER A 467 -12.04 -21.81 -6.11
C SER A 467 -12.60 -22.98 -5.31
N THR A 468 -11.96 -24.16 -5.40
CA THR A 468 -12.20 -25.29 -4.49
C THR A 468 -11.85 -24.97 -3.02
N GLY A 469 -11.17 -23.84 -2.75
CA GLY A 469 -10.97 -23.31 -1.41
C GLY A 469 -12.25 -22.79 -0.74
N PHE A 470 -13.37 -22.67 -1.48
CA PHE A 470 -14.67 -22.37 -0.92
C PHE A 470 -15.54 -23.63 -0.77
N ALA A 471 -16.33 -23.66 0.29
CA ALA A 471 -17.54 -24.45 0.38
C ALA A 471 -18.71 -23.56 -0.05
N ILE A 472 -19.59 -24.07 -0.90
CA ILE A 472 -20.76 -23.37 -1.41
C ILE A 472 -22.00 -24.03 -0.84
N LEU A 473 -22.76 -23.29 -0.03
CA LEU A 473 -23.96 -23.78 0.65
C LEU A 473 -25.19 -23.07 0.09
N LYS A 474 -26.27 -23.83 0.01
CA LYS A 474 -27.61 -23.33 -0.29
C LYS A 474 -28.65 -24.10 0.54
N SER A 475 -29.64 -23.40 1.06
CA SER A 475 -30.71 -24.05 1.80
C SER A 475 -31.53 -24.96 0.87
N LYS A 476 -31.93 -26.14 1.37
CA LYS A 476 -32.81 -27.07 0.69
C LYS A 476 -34.26 -26.62 0.74
N ASP A 477 -34.64 -25.89 1.79
CA ASP A 477 -35.99 -25.36 2.01
C ASP A 477 -35.91 -23.98 2.67
N GLU A 478 -36.18 -22.96 1.88
CA GLU A 478 -36.15 -21.57 2.35
C GLU A 478 -37.25 -21.21 3.35
N SER A 479 -38.32 -22.02 3.42
CA SER A 479 -39.35 -21.85 4.44
C SER A 479 -38.84 -22.23 5.84
N LEU A 480 -37.93 -23.22 5.90
CA LEU A 480 -37.30 -23.70 7.12
C LEU A 480 -36.09 -22.86 7.50
N LEU A 481 -35.26 -22.54 6.52
CA LEU A 481 -34.04 -21.76 6.67
C LEU A 481 -33.81 -20.92 5.41
N ALA A 482 -34.02 -19.61 5.50
CA ALA A 482 -33.78 -18.73 4.37
C ALA A 482 -32.27 -18.74 3.95
N ASN A 483 -31.99 -18.70 2.65
CA ASN A 483 -30.64 -18.73 2.12
C ASN A 483 -29.73 -17.67 2.76
N LYS A 484 -30.17 -16.43 2.87
CA LYS A 484 -29.39 -15.35 3.47
C LYS A 484 -29.18 -15.53 4.98
N MET A 485 -30.08 -16.28 5.67
CA MET A 485 -29.86 -16.62 7.08
C MET A 485 -28.70 -17.60 7.27
N VAL A 486 -28.43 -18.47 6.29
CA VAL A 486 -27.21 -19.31 6.30
C VAL A 486 -25.97 -18.41 6.35
N TYR A 487 -25.90 -17.40 5.47
CA TYR A 487 -24.81 -16.44 5.45
C TYR A 487 -24.65 -15.71 6.78
N TYR A 488 -25.73 -15.13 7.33
CA TYR A 488 -25.63 -14.40 8.60
C TYR A 488 -25.17 -15.28 9.76
N GLN A 489 -25.64 -16.51 9.84
CA GLN A 489 -25.19 -17.43 10.88
C GLN A 489 -23.71 -17.79 10.73
N PHE A 490 -23.20 -18.06 9.53
CA PHE A 490 -21.77 -18.29 9.32
C PHE A 490 -20.93 -17.06 9.62
N MET A 491 -21.41 -15.90 9.21
CA MET A 491 -20.65 -14.65 9.37
C MET A 491 -20.60 -14.17 10.83
N TYR A 492 -21.67 -14.33 11.62
CA TYR A 492 -21.80 -13.66 12.91
C TYR A 492 -22.08 -14.57 14.10
N SER A 493 -22.41 -15.85 13.91
CA SER A 493 -22.70 -16.74 15.05
C SER A 493 -21.43 -17.19 15.76
N ASP A 494 -21.35 -16.92 17.06
CA ASP A 494 -20.27 -17.37 17.92
C ASP A 494 -20.26 -18.90 18.04
N ASN A 495 -21.43 -19.53 18.02
CA ASN A 495 -21.54 -20.99 18.10
C ASN A 495 -20.95 -21.66 16.85
N LEU A 496 -21.28 -21.18 15.64
CA LEU A 496 -20.68 -21.71 14.41
C LEU A 496 -19.18 -21.45 14.33
N MET A 497 -18.73 -20.27 14.76
CA MET A 497 -17.32 -19.96 14.82
C MET A 497 -16.59 -20.90 15.79
N ALA A 498 -17.15 -21.17 16.96
CA ALA A 498 -16.57 -22.11 17.92
C ALA A 498 -16.44 -23.52 17.34
N GLN A 499 -17.45 -24.01 16.60
CA GLN A 499 -17.40 -25.32 15.93
C GLN A 499 -16.29 -25.34 14.86
N MET A 500 -16.19 -24.27 14.03
CA MET A 500 -15.12 -24.16 13.03
C MET A 500 -13.72 -24.16 13.69
N LEU A 501 -13.54 -23.42 14.78
CA LEU A 501 -12.27 -23.36 15.50
C LEU A 501 -11.90 -24.69 16.16
N GLN A 502 -12.89 -25.44 16.67
CA GLN A 502 -12.68 -26.75 17.28
C GLN A 502 -12.17 -27.77 16.25
N ASP A 503 -12.69 -27.74 15.03
CA ASP A 503 -12.36 -28.68 13.97
C ASP A 503 -11.11 -28.29 13.16
N MET A 504 -10.60 -27.06 13.38
CA MET A 504 -9.39 -26.61 12.70
C MET A 504 -8.13 -27.28 13.26
N PRO A 505 -7.32 -27.93 12.43
CA PRO A 505 -6.04 -28.46 12.86
C PRO A 505 -5.08 -27.33 13.26
N LYS A 506 -4.23 -27.60 14.26
CA LYS A 506 -3.14 -26.69 14.65
C LYS A 506 -2.06 -26.69 13.57
N GLY A 507 -1.90 -25.59 12.86
CA GLY A 507 -0.89 -25.47 11.79
C GLY A 507 -0.89 -24.09 11.13
N SER A 508 0.06 -23.87 10.21
CA SER A 508 0.23 -22.58 9.51
C SER A 508 -0.94 -22.28 8.55
N TYR A 509 -1.61 -23.30 8.03
CA TYR A 509 -2.76 -23.17 7.13
C TYR A 509 -3.92 -24.05 7.60
N PRO A 510 -4.59 -23.67 8.72
CA PRO A 510 -5.69 -24.45 9.23
C PRO A 510 -6.86 -24.43 8.24
N SER A 511 -7.44 -25.60 7.99
CA SER A 511 -8.57 -25.74 7.06
C SER A 511 -9.61 -26.68 7.61
N ILE A 512 -10.87 -26.44 7.23
CA ILE A 512 -12.01 -27.35 7.46
C ILE A 512 -12.37 -28.01 6.13
N ASN A 513 -12.96 -29.18 6.23
CA ASN A 513 -13.39 -29.95 5.06
C ASN A 513 -14.92 -30.10 5.00
N LYS A 514 -15.42 -30.76 3.95
CA LYS A 514 -16.85 -31.02 3.78
C LYS A 514 -17.46 -31.72 4.99
N ASN A 515 -16.81 -32.77 5.51
CA ASN A 515 -17.35 -33.55 6.63
C ASN A 515 -17.47 -32.70 7.91
N ASN A 516 -16.52 -31.77 8.15
CA ASN A 516 -16.65 -30.83 9.26
C ASN A 516 -17.91 -29.96 9.09
N ILE A 517 -18.07 -29.35 7.92
CA ILE A 517 -19.21 -28.44 7.63
C ILE A 517 -20.54 -29.20 7.72
N ASP A 518 -20.64 -30.38 7.15
CA ASP A 518 -21.84 -31.23 7.18
C ASP A 518 -22.30 -31.52 8.62
N ASN A 519 -21.36 -31.62 9.56
CA ASN A 519 -21.58 -31.92 10.98
C ASN A 519 -21.76 -30.69 11.88
N PHE A 520 -21.60 -29.48 11.39
CA PHE A 520 -21.89 -28.29 12.19
C PHE A 520 -23.38 -28.14 12.47
N ASP A 521 -23.69 -27.61 13.65
CA ASP A 521 -25.04 -27.30 14.07
C ASP A 521 -25.42 -25.89 13.63
N ILE A 522 -26.55 -25.77 12.92
CA ILE A 522 -27.14 -24.49 12.47
C ILE A 522 -28.54 -24.36 13.03
N LEU A 523 -29.02 -23.14 13.25
CA LEU A 523 -30.39 -22.87 13.69
C LEU A 523 -31.33 -22.84 12.51
N VAL A 524 -32.45 -23.54 12.67
CA VAL A 524 -33.58 -23.54 11.71
C VAL A 524 -34.92 -23.29 12.43
N SER A 525 -35.99 -23.08 11.68
CA SER A 525 -37.32 -22.74 12.22
C SER A 525 -37.21 -21.53 13.17
N ILE A 526 -36.47 -20.52 12.74
CA ILE A 526 -36.17 -19.33 13.55
C ILE A 526 -37.45 -18.50 13.66
N ASP A 527 -37.86 -18.23 14.89
CA ASP A 527 -39.02 -17.39 15.16
C ASP A 527 -38.86 -16.01 14.50
N LYS A 528 -39.89 -15.57 13.77
CA LYS A 528 -39.87 -14.28 13.06
C LYS A 528 -38.69 -14.12 12.06
N GLN A 529 -38.21 -15.22 11.48
CA GLN A 529 -37.07 -15.20 10.54
C GLN A 529 -37.16 -14.08 9.49
N LYS A 530 -38.35 -13.85 8.91
CA LYS A 530 -38.52 -12.80 7.89
C LYS A 530 -38.30 -11.40 8.43
N SER A 531 -38.79 -11.07 9.64
CA SER A 531 -38.58 -9.74 10.23
C SER A 531 -37.15 -9.53 10.68
N ILE A 532 -36.49 -10.60 11.19
CA ILE A 532 -35.08 -10.58 11.54
C ILE A 532 -34.21 -10.32 10.30
N LEU A 533 -34.51 -10.98 9.18
CA LEU A 533 -33.77 -10.75 7.94
C LEU A 533 -33.88 -9.30 7.45
N VAL A 534 -35.07 -8.70 7.53
CA VAL A 534 -35.24 -7.28 7.15
C VAL A 534 -34.35 -6.39 8.02
N GLU A 535 -34.28 -6.64 9.33
CA GLU A 535 -33.44 -5.85 10.23
C GLU A 535 -31.95 -6.06 9.99
N LEU A 536 -31.54 -7.30 9.72
CA LEU A 536 -30.15 -7.63 9.37
C LEU A 536 -29.74 -6.97 8.04
N ASP A 537 -30.62 -7.00 7.03
CA ASP A 537 -30.39 -6.39 5.73
C ASP A 537 -30.27 -4.87 5.82
N GLU A 538 -31.07 -4.23 6.66
CA GLU A 538 -30.95 -2.78 6.93
C GLU A 538 -29.60 -2.44 7.58
N CYS A 539 -29.16 -3.24 8.55
CA CYS A 539 -27.86 -3.05 9.19
C CYS A 539 -26.71 -3.28 8.20
N GLU A 540 -26.79 -4.35 7.39
CA GLU A 540 -25.77 -4.65 6.37
C GLU A 540 -25.70 -3.55 5.31
N LYS A 541 -26.84 -3.00 4.88
CA LYS A 541 -26.88 -1.85 3.98
C LYS A 541 -26.15 -0.64 4.57
N LYS A 542 -26.43 -0.28 5.83
CA LYS A 542 -25.74 0.82 6.52
C LYS A 542 -24.23 0.58 6.63
N LEU A 543 -23.82 -0.67 6.89
CA LEU A 543 -22.42 -1.05 6.88
C LEU A 543 -21.77 -0.81 5.51
N ASN A 544 -22.43 -1.23 4.45
CA ASN A 544 -21.91 -1.11 3.10
C ASN A 544 -21.86 0.35 2.65
N ASP A 545 -22.89 1.15 2.91
CA ASP A 545 -22.91 2.58 2.63
C ASP A 545 -21.77 3.32 3.37
N ALA A 546 -21.52 2.97 4.64
CA ALA A 546 -20.43 3.53 5.43
C ALA A 546 -19.04 3.14 4.89
N ARG A 547 -18.83 1.87 4.53
CA ARG A 547 -17.58 1.38 3.93
C ARG A 547 -17.31 2.05 2.58
N ASP A 548 -18.34 2.20 1.74
CA ASP A 548 -18.21 2.87 0.44
C ASP A 548 -17.85 4.34 0.61
N PHE A 549 -18.46 5.01 1.59
CA PHE A 549 -18.08 6.38 1.90
C PHE A 549 -16.62 6.49 2.35
N ILE A 550 -16.17 5.61 3.26
CA ILE A 550 -14.78 5.58 3.74
C ILE A 550 -13.80 5.35 2.59
N ALA A 551 -14.09 4.39 1.71
CA ALA A 551 -13.25 4.09 0.55
C ALA A 551 -13.09 5.29 -0.40
N ASN A 552 -14.12 6.13 -0.53
CA ASN A 552 -14.15 7.29 -1.42
C ASN A 552 -13.74 8.62 -0.76
N ALA A 553 -13.56 8.66 0.57
CA ALA A 553 -13.31 9.90 1.31
C ALA A 553 -12.04 10.64 0.85
N SER A 554 -10.96 9.90 0.57
CA SER A 554 -9.70 10.48 0.08
C SER A 554 -9.87 11.12 -1.30
N SER A 555 -10.55 10.44 -2.22
CA SER A 555 -10.85 10.97 -3.58
C SER A 555 -11.79 12.17 -3.53
N ALA A 556 -12.74 12.19 -2.59
CA ALA A 556 -13.63 13.32 -2.39
C ALA A 556 -12.86 14.57 -1.91
N LYS A 557 -11.91 14.42 -0.98
CA LYS A 557 -11.05 15.52 -0.53
C LYS A 557 -10.14 16.02 -1.64
N GLN A 558 -9.58 15.12 -2.46
CA GLN A 558 -8.80 15.52 -3.62
C GLN A 558 -9.64 16.31 -4.62
N ALA A 559 -10.88 15.89 -4.91
CA ALA A 559 -11.79 16.63 -5.79
C ALA A 559 -12.13 18.02 -5.27
N ILE A 560 -12.22 18.22 -3.94
CA ILE A 560 -12.38 19.55 -3.33
C ILE A 560 -11.15 20.41 -3.61
N LEU A 561 -9.94 19.89 -3.39
CA LEU A 561 -8.70 20.60 -3.69
C LEU A 561 -8.63 20.98 -5.18
N ASP A 562 -8.91 20.03 -6.07
CA ASP A 562 -8.89 20.26 -7.52
C ASP A 562 -9.90 21.34 -7.94
N LYS A 563 -11.11 21.34 -7.39
CA LYS A 563 -12.16 22.36 -7.63
C LYS A 563 -11.70 23.79 -7.35
N TYR A 564 -10.90 23.98 -6.30
CA TYR A 564 -10.46 25.31 -5.89
C TYR A 564 -9.09 25.70 -6.44
N LEU A 565 -8.21 24.74 -6.64
CA LEU A 565 -6.80 24.99 -6.96
C LEU A 565 -6.49 24.88 -8.47
N LYS A 566 -7.30 24.15 -9.22
CA LYS A 566 -7.29 24.09 -10.69
C LYS A 566 -8.42 24.94 -11.25
#